data_2993b42d8dfe684aa858e14f5c557f9c
#
_entry.id   2993b42d8dfe684aa858e14f5c557f9c
#
_cell.length_a   1.000
_cell.length_b   1.000
_cell.length_c   1.000
_cell.angle_alpha   90.00
_cell.angle_beta   90.00
_cell.angle_gamma   90.00
#
_symmetry.space_group_name_H-M   'P 1'
#
loop_
_entity.id
_entity.type
_entity.pdbx_description
1 polymer ?
#
loop_
_entity_poly.entity_id
_entity_poly.type
_entity_poly.pdbx_seq_one_letter_code
_entity_poly.pdbx_strand_id
1 'polypeptide(L)'
;PHWYTFSPPLTTEVIAGQNVIQMHQATRRSIVMHTHGNRADAPYRFRFLAGLAVLDWALPCRFGALERMTGARRLDYMTRDESVETYYSDSELGRAILDALAEMGKDANSLTIDDLAPIDAFHIRGRVATAELAGIANIAAGANILDVGSGLGGSARFLASQFDCDVTGLDITRDYCDVATMLSDLVGLGDSTRFEHGSALDMPFESDVFDVVWTEHAQMNIEDKRGFYSEITRVLMPGGKLAFHDIFQGPQGVVSFPVPWAGGQSLSFLTSEADLQSLLGEFGFNVLAWKDVTEASAKFFENRIPVMERRAPPPLDLALVMGADRMSKFRNLGHAVANGHAAVILAVMELTA
;
A
#
# COMPACT_ATOMS: atom_id res chain seq x y z
N PRO A 1 -4.76 -41.88 -10.23
CA PRO A 1 -4.04 -40.62 -10.12
C PRO A 1 -2.98 -40.59 -11.20
N HIS A 2 -3.30 -39.96 -12.31
CA HIS A 2 -2.32 -39.77 -13.40
C HIS A 2 -1.92 -38.30 -13.43
N TRP A 3 -0.65 -38.03 -13.15
CA TRP A 3 -0.04 -36.71 -13.27
C TRP A 3 0.39 -36.51 -14.72
N TYR A 4 -0.10 -35.45 -15.37
CA TYR A 4 0.37 -35.03 -16.68
C TYR A 4 1.30 -33.82 -16.51
N THR A 5 2.54 -33.99 -16.96
CA THR A 5 3.53 -32.91 -17.07
C THR A 5 3.45 -32.31 -18.47
N PHE A 6 3.15 -31.02 -18.56
CA PHE A 6 3.20 -30.26 -19.81
C PHE A 6 4.47 -29.42 -19.88
N SER A 7 5.13 -29.46 -21.04
CA SER A 7 6.23 -28.57 -21.41
C SER A 7 5.69 -27.37 -22.21
N PRO A 8 6.21 -26.13 -22.04
CA PRO A 8 5.70 -24.94 -22.72
C PRO A 8 6.24 -24.81 -24.15
N PRO A 9 5.65 -23.94 -25.02
CA PRO A 9 4.60 -22.97 -24.78
C PRO A 9 3.30 -23.34 -25.52
N LEU A 10 2.21 -23.52 -24.85
CA LEU A 10 0.91 -23.70 -25.49
C LEU A 10 -0.12 -22.78 -24.83
N THR A 11 -0.64 -21.86 -25.62
CA THR A 11 -1.88 -21.17 -25.31
C THR A 11 -3.03 -22.13 -25.57
N THR A 12 -3.84 -22.46 -24.58
CA THR A 12 -5.00 -23.31 -24.75
C THR A 12 -6.26 -22.45 -24.69
N GLU A 13 -7.02 -22.43 -25.77
CA GLU A 13 -8.34 -21.78 -25.79
C GLU A 13 -9.40 -22.76 -25.31
N VAL A 14 -10.23 -22.33 -24.38
CA VAL A 14 -11.39 -23.09 -23.90
C VAL A 14 -12.65 -22.32 -24.31
N ILE A 15 -13.49 -22.99 -25.10
CA ILE A 15 -14.76 -22.39 -25.54
C ILE A 15 -15.85 -22.84 -24.55
N ALA A 16 -16.44 -21.85 -23.86
CA ALA A 16 -17.52 -22.05 -22.91
C ALA A 16 -18.77 -21.28 -23.39
N GLY A 17 -19.65 -21.96 -24.12
CA GLY A 17 -20.82 -21.33 -24.74
C GLY A 17 -20.45 -20.31 -25.81
N GLN A 18 -20.89 -19.04 -25.66
CA GLN A 18 -20.52 -17.95 -26.56
C GLN A 18 -19.27 -17.16 -26.11
N ASN A 19 -18.61 -17.62 -25.07
CA ASN A 19 -17.45 -16.92 -24.49
C ASN A 19 -16.16 -17.73 -24.76
N VAL A 20 -15.10 -17.02 -25.09
CA VAL A 20 -13.74 -17.57 -25.21
C VAL A 20 -13.02 -17.35 -23.88
N ILE A 21 -12.53 -18.42 -23.29
CA ILE A 21 -11.69 -18.37 -22.08
C ILE A 21 -10.24 -18.61 -22.55
N GLN A 22 -9.39 -17.61 -22.42
CA GLN A 22 -7.97 -17.76 -22.68
C GLN A 22 -7.26 -18.22 -21.40
N MET A 23 -6.54 -19.31 -21.48
CA MET A 23 -5.74 -19.85 -20.38
C MET A 23 -4.26 -19.61 -20.67
N HIS A 24 -3.60 -18.85 -19.81
CA HIS A 24 -2.18 -18.62 -19.85
C HIS A 24 -1.48 -19.31 -18.68
N GLN A 25 -0.43 -20.09 -18.98
CA GLN A 25 0.40 -20.66 -17.94
C GLN A 25 1.41 -19.62 -17.47
N ALA A 26 1.20 -19.04 -16.30
CA ALA A 26 2.10 -18.02 -15.75
C ALA A 26 3.37 -18.62 -15.11
N THR A 27 3.28 -19.81 -14.53
CA THR A 27 4.42 -20.59 -14.02
C THR A 27 4.04 -22.08 -13.96
N ARG A 28 5.00 -22.98 -13.66
CA ARG A 28 4.78 -24.46 -13.56
C ARG A 28 3.63 -24.91 -12.64
N ARG A 29 2.91 -24.00 -11.96
CA ARG A 29 1.87 -24.31 -10.96
C ARG A 29 0.58 -23.47 -11.05
N SER A 30 0.43 -22.59 -12.04
CA SER A 30 -0.71 -21.68 -12.10
C SER A 30 -1.35 -21.60 -13.48
N ILE A 31 -2.67 -21.71 -13.54
CA ILE A 31 -3.48 -21.51 -14.75
C ILE A 31 -4.35 -20.27 -14.53
N VAL A 32 -4.18 -19.26 -15.36
CA VAL A 32 -5.00 -18.04 -15.31
C VAL A 32 -6.16 -18.17 -16.29
N MET A 33 -7.38 -17.96 -15.83
CA MET A 33 -8.59 -17.97 -16.66
C MET A 33 -9.17 -16.57 -16.76
N HIS A 34 -9.28 -16.05 -17.98
CA HIS A 34 -10.00 -14.81 -18.25
C HIS A 34 -11.32 -15.13 -18.94
N THR A 35 -12.42 -14.62 -18.40
CA THR A 35 -13.76 -14.76 -19.00
C THR A 35 -14.22 -13.42 -19.56
N HIS A 36 -14.59 -13.39 -20.85
CA HIS A 36 -15.23 -12.23 -21.46
C HIS A 36 -16.72 -12.55 -21.71
N GLY A 37 -17.59 -11.90 -20.95
CA GLY A 37 -19.05 -11.94 -21.15
C GLY A 37 -19.88 -12.25 -19.90
N ASN A 38 -20.93 -11.45 -19.72
CA ASN A 38 -21.86 -11.49 -18.58
C ASN A 38 -23.11 -12.33 -18.91
N ARG A 39 -23.15 -13.63 -18.58
CA ARG A 39 -24.41 -14.39 -18.36
C ARG A 39 -24.16 -15.61 -17.45
N ALA A 40 -24.90 -15.65 -16.34
CA ALA A 40 -24.71 -16.58 -15.24
C ALA A 40 -25.31 -18.01 -15.42
N ASP A 41 -26.03 -18.31 -16.49
CA ASP A 41 -26.92 -19.51 -16.56
C ASP A 41 -26.70 -20.45 -17.74
N ALA A 42 -25.57 -20.43 -18.43
CA ALA A 42 -25.31 -21.38 -19.52
C ALA A 42 -24.38 -22.52 -19.06
N PRO A 43 -24.65 -23.79 -19.46
CA PRO A 43 -23.75 -24.91 -19.12
C PRO A 43 -22.41 -24.76 -19.82
N TYR A 44 -21.32 -24.90 -19.06
CA TYR A 44 -19.96 -24.85 -19.60
C TYR A 44 -19.60 -26.17 -20.28
N ARG A 45 -19.08 -26.09 -21.52
CA ARG A 45 -18.47 -27.22 -22.22
C ARG A 45 -16.96 -27.02 -22.25
N PHE A 46 -16.24 -28.05 -21.80
CA PHE A 46 -14.78 -28.05 -21.82
C PHE A 46 -14.27 -28.95 -22.95
N ARG A 47 -13.38 -28.41 -23.77
CA ARG A 47 -12.76 -29.17 -24.85
C ARG A 47 -11.25 -29.10 -24.68
N PHE A 48 -10.66 -30.28 -24.44
CA PHE A 48 -9.21 -30.40 -24.33
C PHE A 48 -8.65 -31.09 -25.57
N LEU A 49 -7.63 -30.49 -26.17
CA LEU A 49 -6.82 -31.12 -27.19
C LEU A 49 -5.53 -31.63 -26.52
N ALA A 50 -5.47 -32.92 -26.24
CA ALA A 50 -4.28 -33.59 -25.76
C ALA A 50 -3.85 -34.61 -26.81
N GLY A 51 -2.88 -34.28 -27.62
CA GLY A 51 -2.40 -35.16 -28.70
C GLY A 51 -3.49 -35.45 -29.74
N LEU A 52 -3.79 -36.72 -30.01
CA LEU A 52 -4.77 -37.16 -31.02
C LEU A 52 -6.17 -37.46 -30.47
N ALA A 53 -6.50 -37.09 -29.25
CA ALA A 53 -7.81 -37.36 -28.64
C ALA A 53 -8.52 -36.07 -28.23
N VAL A 54 -9.82 -35.96 -28.60
CA VAL A 54 -10.71 -34.87 -28.18
C VAL A 54 -11.63 -35.44 -27.10
N LEU A 55 -11.55 -34.92 -25.88
CA LEU A 55 -12.45 -35.27 -24.79
C LEU A 55 -13.46 -34.11 -24.60
N ASP A 56 -14.72 -34.38 -24.83
CA ASP A 56 -15.83 -33.44 -24.72
C ASP A 56 -16.65 -33.76 -23.49
N TRP A 57 -16.68 -32.86 -22.49
CA TRP A 57 -17.45 -33.07 -21.26
C TRP A 57 -18.40 -31.90 -21.04
N ALA A 58 -19.67 -32.20 -20.78
CA ALA A 58 -20.68 -31.25 -20.39
C ALA A 58 -21.08 -31.50 -18.93
N LEU A 59 -20.93 -30.49 -18.09
CA LEU A 59 -21.37 -30.54 -16.70
C LEU A 59 -22.47 -29.48 -16.47
N PRO A 60 -23.58 -29.84 -15.82
CA PRO A 60 -24.55 -28.84 -15.35
C PRO A 60 -23.98 -28.23 -14.07
N CYS A 61 -23.44 -27.03 -14.16
CA CYS A 61 -22.74 -26.43 -13.02
C CYS A 61 -23.49 -25.27 -12.39
N ARG A 62 -23.77 -25.46 -11.10
CA ARG A 62 -23.66 -24.37 -10.10
C ARG A 62 -22.21 -24.36 -9.61
N PHE A 63 -21.63 -23.18 -9.40
CA PHE A 63 -20.23 -22.98 -8.96
C PHE A 63 -19.78 -23.88 -7.77
N GLY A 64 -20.71 -24.27 -6.88
CA GLY A 64 -20.43 -25.16 -5.74
C GLY A 64 -20.18 -26.65 -6.07
N ALA A 65 -20.28 -27.07 -7.34
CA ALA A 65 -20.06 -28.47 -7.72
C ALA A 65 -18.59 -28.75 -8.11
N LEU A 66 -17.86 -27.73 -8.58
CA LEU A 66 -16.44 -27.87 -8.94
C LEU A 66 -15.54 -28.10 -7.71
N GLU A 67 -15.88 -27.48 -6.58
CA GLU A 67 -15.14 -27.63 -5.31
C GLU A 67 -15.21 -29.07 -4.76
N ARG A 68 -16.30 -29.78 -5.02
CA ARG A 68 -16.48 -31.16 -4.52
C ARG A 68 -15.82 -32.25 -5.37
N MET A 69 -15.49 -31.92 -6.62
CA MET A 69 -14.94 -32.92 -7.54
C MET A 69 -13.41 -32.99 -7.57
N THR A 70 -12.73 -31.93 -7.14
CA THR A 70 -11.28 -31.85 -7.30
C THR A 70 -10.50 -32.11 -6.02
N GLY A 71 -11.12 -32.06 -4.84
CA GLY A 71 -10.40 -32.14 -3.56
C GLY A 71 -9.28 -31.07 -3.47
N ALA A 72 -9.23 -30.17 -4.43
CA ALA A 72 -8.32 -29.04 -4.45
C ALA A 72 -8.81 -28.07 -3.39
N ARG A 73 -7.98 -27.80 -2.40
CA ARG A 73 -8.13 -26.57 -1.60
C ARG A 73 -8.32 -25.44 -2.60
N ARG A 74 -9.31 -24.58 -2.34
CA ARG A 74 -9.49 -23.31 -2.99
C ARG A 74 -8.09 -22.69 -3.11
N LEU A 75 -7.56 -22.60 -4.32
CA LEU A 75 -6.43 -21.71 -4.58
C LEU A 75 -7.04 -20.33 -4.45
N ASP A 76 -7.01 -19.78 -3.24
CA ASP A 76 -7.38 -18.42 -2.97
C ASP A 76 -6.40 -17.55 -3.77
N TYR A 77 -6.87 -17.07 -4.90
CA TYR A 77 -6.24 -15.96 -5.58
C TYR A 77 -6.45 -14.76 -4.66
N MET A 78 -5.42 -14.44 -3.90
CA MET A 78 -5.39 -13.19 -3.17
C MET A 78 -5.51 -12.06 -4.19
N THR A 79 -6.42 -11.15 -3.94
CA THR A 79 -6.44 -9.86 -4.64
C THR A 79 -5.11 -9.14 -4.39
N ARG A 80 -4.80 -8.09 -5.13
CA ARG A 80 -3.60 -7.30 -4.85
C ARG A 80 -3.65 -6.66 -3.48
N ASP A 81 -4.82 -6.18 -3.08
CA ASP A 81 -5.06 -5.61 -1.76
C ASP A 81 -4.79 -6.65 -0.66
N GLU A 82 -5.29 -7.88 -0.80
CA GLU A 82 -4.98 -9.00 0.13
C GLU A 82 -3.49 -9.34 0.17
N SER A 83 -2.78 -9.21 -0.95
CA SER A 83 -1.32 -9.44 -1.00
C SER A 83 -0.54 -8.35 -0.27
N VAL A 84 -0.98 -7.08 -0.36
CA VAL A 84 -0.42 -5.95 0.37
C VAL A 84 -0.73 -6.09 1.85
N GLU A 85 -1.99 -6.34 2.21
CA GLU A 85 -2.41 -6.57 3.60
C GLU A 85 -1.57 -7.68 4.25
N THR A 86 -1.45 -8.85 3.60
CA THR A 86 -0.65 -9.97 4.11
C THR A 86 0.83 -9.61 4.31
N TYR A 87 1.40 -8.74 3.45
CA TYR A 87 2.80 -8.32 3.59
C TYR A 87 3.04 -7.51 4.86
N TYR A 88 2.04 -6.75 5.31
CA TYR A 88 2.13 -5.88 6.49
C TYR A 88 1.47 -6.44 7.75
N SER A 89 0.60 -7.46 7.66
CA SER A 89 -0.12 -8.00 8.82
C SER A 89 0.80 -8.65 9.85
N ASP A 90 0.59 -8.29 11.13
CA ASP A 90 1.20 -8.92 12.30
C ASP A 90 0.28 -8.74 13.52
N SER A 91 -0.54 -9.74 13.83
CA SER A 91 -1.52 -9.71 14.93
C SER A 91 -0.91 -9.55 16.34
N GLU A 92 0.40 -9.71 16.51
CA GLU A 92 1.09 -9.53 17.79
C GLU A 92 1.76 -8.14 17.91
N LEU A 93 1.69 -7.31 16.85
CA LEU A 93 2.42 -6.04 16.76
C LEU A 93 2.07 -5.08 17.92
N GLY A 94 0.79 -4.93 18.24
CA GLY A 94 0.36 -4.05 19.33
C GLY A 94 0.96 -4.43 20.67
N ARG A 95 1.01 -5.74 20.97
CA ARG A 95 1.64 -6.26 22.19
C ARG A 95 3.15 -5.99 22.18
N ALA A 96 3.83 -6.29 21.08
CA ALA A 96 5.26 -6.08 20.93
C ALA A 96 5.66 -4.61 21.17
N ILE A 97 4.83 -3.67 20.70
CA ILE A 97 5.02 -2.23 20.93
C ILE A 97 4.88 -1.89 22.43
N LEU A 98 3.84 -2.39 23.09
CA LEU A 98 3.64 -2.14 24.53
C LEU A 98 4.77 -2.75 25.38
N ASP A 99 5.21 -3.95 25.07
CA ASP A 99 6.32 -4.62 25.73
C ASP A 99 7.64 -3.82 25.53
N ALA A 100 7.87 -3.32 24.32
CA ALA A 100 9.02 -2.48 24.00
C ALA A 100 9.01 -1.14 24.76
N LEU A 101 7.86 -0.49 24.88
CA LEU A 101 7.68 0.73 25.69
C LEU A 101 7.97 0.46 27.16
N ALA A 102 7.46 -0.65 27.70
CA ALA A 102 7.70 -1.05 29.09
C ALA A 102 9.20 -1.36 29.34
N GLU A 103 9.89 -2.02 28.40
CA GLU A 103 11.34 -2.27 28.47
C GLU A 103 12.15 -0.95 28.48
N MET A 104 11.65 0.07 27.79
CA MET A 104 12.24 1.42 27.81
C MET A 104 11.87 2.21 29.07
N GLY A 105 11.12 1.63 30.02
CA GLY A 105 10.69 2.27 31.25
C GLY A 105 9.62 3.34 31.05
N LYS A 106 8.85 3.26 29.95
CA LYS A 106 7.73 4.17 29.70
C LYS A 106 6.47 3.67 30.39
N ASP A 107 5.73 4.60 31.00
CA ASP A 107 4.43 4.33 31.62
C ASP A 107 3.32 4.57 30.58
N ALA A 108 2.56 3.52 30.27
CA ALA A 108 1.46 3.58 29.31
C ALA A 108 0.39 4.64 29.65
N ASN A 109 0.28 5.05 30.93
CA ASN A 109 -0.68 6.09 31.35
C ASN A 109 -0.19 7.53 31.14
N SER A 110 1.05 7.71 30.68
CA SER A 110 1.68 9.04 30.52
C SER A 110 2.51 9.15 29.24
N LEU A 111 2.18 8.35 28.23
CA LEU A 111 2.85 8.40 26.93
C LEU A 111 2.56 9.71 26.21
N THR A 112 3.53 10.15 25.45
CA THR A 112 3.47 11.29 24.55
C THR A 112 3.69 10.83 23.11
N ILE A 113 3.32 11.66 22.13
CA ILE A 113 3.62 11.38 20.71
C ILE A 113 5.13 11.25 20.45
N ASP A 114 5.99 11.86 21.26
CA ASP A 114 7.44 11.75 21.13
C ASP A 114 7.97 10.39 21.57
N ASP A 115 7.28 9.73 22.50
CA ASP A 115 7.62 8.37 22.92
C ASP A 115 7.36 7.34 21.81
N LEU A 116 6.40 7.62 20.92
CA LEU A 116 6.04 6.78 19.77
C LEU A 116 6.87 7.08 18.51
N ALA A 117 7.61 8.20 18.48
CA ALA A 117 8.37 8.64 17.31
C ALA A 117 9.26 7.56 16.65
N PRO A 118 9.85 6.58 17.40
CA PRO A 118 10.66 5.53 16.78
C PRO A 118 9.93 4.59 15.82
N ILE A 119 8.59 4.49 15.92
CA ILE A 119 7.75 3.61 15.08
C ILE A 119 6.70 4.38 14.26
N ASP A 120 6.44 5.64 14.57
CA ASP A 120 5.35 6.44 13.99
C ASP A 120 5.54 6.75 12.50
N ALA A 121 6.77 6.80 12.04
CA ALA A 121 7.05 7.26 10.68
C ALA A 121 7.73 6.16 9.88
N PHE A 122 6.95 5.38 9.14
CA PHE A 122 7.43 4.34 8.24
C PHE A 122 7.74 4.89 6.83
N HIS A 123 8.17 6.14 6.76
CA HIS A 123 8.57 6.83 5.54
C HIS A 123 9.94 7.49 5.69
N ILE A 124 10.58 7.83 4.55
CA ILE A 124 11.93 8.41 4.53
C ILE A 124 11.93 9.75 5.28
N ARG A 125 12.98 10.00 6.08
CA ARG A 125 13.18 11.21 6.90
C ARG A 125 12.19 11.35 8.07
N GLY A 126 11.23 10.43 8.20
CA GLY A 126 10.32 10.37 9.33
C GLY A 126 9.56 11.67 9.57
N ARG A 127 9.26 11.99 10.83
CA ARG A 127 8.50 13.18 11.25
C ARG A 127 9.04 14.50 10.69
N VAL A 128 10.34 14.55 10.30
CA VAL A 128 10.90 15.75 9.66
C VAL A 128 10.26 15.99 8.29
N ALA A 129 10.00 14.92 7.52
CA ALA A 129 9.31 15.04 6.23
C ALA A 129 7.84 15.41 6.41
N THR A 130 7.15 14.78 7.37
CA THR A 130 5.76 15.13 7.72
C THR A 130 5.63 16.61 8.10
N ALA A 131 6.51 17.10 8.97
CA ALA A 131 6.51 18.53 9.39
C ALA A 131 6.81 19.49 8.21
N GLU A 132 7.71 19.11 7.33
CA GLU A 132 8.03 19.89 6.13
C GLU A 132 6.84 19.95 5.17
N LEU A 133 6.20 18.81 4.91
CA LEU A 133 5.01 18.74 4.05
C LEU A 133 3.84 19.52 4.66
N ALA A 134 3.60 19.39 5.97
CA ALA A 134 2.55 20.14 6.66
C ALA A 134 2.75 21.66 6.60
N GLY A 135 4.01 22.11 6.73
CA GLY A 135 4.37 23.53 6.53
C GLY A 135 4.07 24.04 5.13
N ILE A 136 4.27 23.19 4.10
CA ILE A 136 3.95 23.55 2.70
C ILE A 136 2.44 23.51 2.46
N ALA A 137 1.74 22.51 3.01
CA ALA A 137 0.30 22.31 2.84
C ALA A 137 -0.53 23.46 3.42
N ASN A 138 0.02 24.19 4.41
CA ASN A 138 -0.66 25.30 5.09
C ASN A 138 -2.05 24.85 5.57
N ILE A 139 -2.05 23.86 6.47
CA ILE A 139 -3.26 23.24 7.02
C ILE A 139 -3.98 24.25 7.90
N ALA A 140 -5.29 24.43 7.69
CA ALA A 140 -6.13 25.28 8.53
C ALA A 140 -6.49 24.57 9.84
N ALA A 141 -6.60 25.31 10.93
CA ALA A 141 -7.16 24.77 12.17
C ALA A 141 -8.62 24.32 11.95
N GLY A 142 -8.98 23.18 12.52
CA GLY A 142 -10.29 22.54 12.34
C GLY A 142 -10.48 21.86 10.97
N ALA A 143 -9.43 21.69 10.17
CA ALA A 143 -9.51 20.95 8.90
C ALA A 143 -9.85 19.49 9.13
N ASN A 144 -10.68 18.93 8.26
CA ASN A 144 -10.98 17.49 8.20
C ASN A 144 -10.01 16.82 7.21
N ILE A 145 -9.10 15.98 7.71
CA ILE A 145 -8.01 15.38 6.95
C ILE A 145 -8.24 13.88 6.79
N LEU A 146 -8.03 13.35 5.59
CA LEU A 146 -7.90 11.91 5.33
C LEU A 146 -6.43 11.56 5.13
N ASP A 147 -5.88 10.68 5.98
CA ASP A 147 -4.52 10.12 5.85
C ASP A 147 -4.62 8.72 5.20
N VAL A 148 -4.27 8.63 3.91
CA VAL A 148 -4.40 7.40 3.12
C VAL A 148 -3.10 6.60 3.16
N GLY A 149 -3.19 5.35 3.61
CA GLY A 149 -2.03 4.52 3.95
C GLY A 149 -1.47 4.95 5.31
N SER A 150 -2.35 5.17 6.29
CA SER A 150 -2.02 5.78 7.58
C SER A 150 -1.09 4.94 8.46
N GLY A 151 -0.90 3.66 8.13
CA GLY A 151 -0.05 2.74 8.90
C GLY A 151 -0.42 2.73 10.38
N LEU A 152 0.56 2.94 11.25
CA LEU A 152 0.36 3.02 12.70
C LEU A 152 -0.16 4.38 13.19
N GLY A 153 -0.60 5.26 12.30
CA GLY A 153 -1.23 6.54 12.63
C GLY A 153 -0.27 7.66 13.06
N GLY A 154 1.02 7.54 12.77
CA GLY A 154 2.02 8.53 13.20
C GLY A 154 1.80 9.91 12.61
N SER A 155 1.56 10.00 11.29
CA SER A 155 1.25 11.25 10.60
C SER A 155 -0.08 11.82 11.08
N ALA A 156 -1.11 10.99 11.23
CA ALA A 156 -2.41 11.41 11.76
C ALA A 156 -2.30 12.04 13.15
N ARG A 157 -1.59 11.37 14.10
CA ARG A 157 -1.35 11.94 15.43
C ARG A 157 -0.55 13.23 15.40
N PHE A 158 0.47 13.31 14.56
CA PHE A 158 1.25 14.53 14.39
C PHE A 158 0.38 15.68 13.90
N LEU A 159 -0.41 15.47 12.85
CA LEU A 159 -1.28 16.50 12.27
C LEU A 159 -2.33 16.97 13.28
N ALA A 160 -3.05 16.05 13.93
CA ALA A 160 -4.04 16.38 14.94
C ALA A 160 -3.44 17.21 16.08
N SER A 161 -2.26 16.81 16.59
CA SER A 161 -1.63 17.50 17.71
C SER A 161 -1.05 18.88 17.38
N GLN A 162 -0.64 19.12 16.11
CA GLN A 162 0.05 20.34 15.74
C GLN A 162 -0.88 21.39 15.11
N PHE A 163 -1.99 20.98 14.51
CA PHE A 163 -2.82 21.86 13.69
C PHE A 163 -4.27 21.97 14.18
N ASP A 164 -4.61 21.35 15.36
CA ASP A 164 -5.97 21.36 15.91
C ASP A 164 -7.00 20.93 14.85
N CYS A 165 -6.77 19.77 14.23
CA CYS A 165 -7.57 19.23 13.15
C CYS A 165 -8.04 17.80 13.45
N ASP A 166 -9.12 17.37 12.77
CA ASP A 166 -9.62 16.01 12.83
C ASP A 166 -8.99 15.17 11.72
N VAL A 167 -8.40 14.02 12.06
CA VAL A 167 -7.74 13.16 11.11
C VAL A 167 -8.37 11.77 11.06
N THR A 168 -8.82 11.37 9.88
CA THR A 168 -9.24 9.99 9.60
C THR A 168 -8.10 9.29 8.88
N GLY A 169 -7.55 8.23 9.48
CA GLY A 169 -6.62 7.32 8.79
C GLY A 169 -7.39 6.24 8.05
N LEU A 170 -6.95 5.91 6.84
CA LEU A 170 -7.41 4.75 6.07
C LEU A 170 -6.21 3.85 5.79
N ASP A 171 -6.29 2.58 6.16
CA ASP A 171 -5.25 1.61 5.83
C ASP A 171 -5.86 0.27 5.40
N ILE A 172 -5.18 -0.42 4.48
CA ILE A 172 -5.58 -1.74 4.00
C ILE A 172 -5.30 -2.84 5.03
N THR A 173 -4.43 -2.57 6.01
CA THR A 173 -3.99 -3.52 7.03
C THR A 173 -4.80 -3.31 8.30
N ARG A 174 -5.72 -4.22 8.60
CA ARG A 174 -6.58 -4.14 9.79
C ARG A 174 -5.78 -4.04 11.09
N ASP A 175 -4.74 -4.86 11.23
CA ASP A 175 -3.88 -4.86 12.42
C ASP A 175 -3.25 -3.48 12.65
N TYR A 176 -2.92 -2.75 11.58
CA TYR A 176 -2.39 -1.39 11.69
C TYR A 176 -3.44 -0.39 12.17
N CYS A 177 -4.68 -0.48 11.68
CA CYS A 177 -5.78 0.37 12.15
C CYS A 177 -6.06 0.15 13.64
N ASP A 178 -6.08 -1.11 14.07
CA ASP A 178 -6.32 -1.48 15.48
C ASP A 178 -5.19 -0.94 16.38
N VAL A 179 -3.92 -1.09 15.96
CA VAL A 179 -2.76 -0.56 16.68
C VAL A 179 -2.74 0.98 16.67
N ALA A 180 -3.05 1.61 15.52
CA ALA A 180 -3.11 3.06 15.40
C ALA A 180 -4.15 3.67 16.36
N THR A 181 -5.33 3.05 16.48
CA THR A 181 -6.37 3.42 17.43
C THR A 181 -5.86 3.32 18.87
N MET A 182 -5.31 2.16 19.26
CA MET A 182 -4.73 1.94 20.57
C MET A 182 -3.65 2.99 20.93
N LEU A 183 -2.72 3.26 20.00
CA LEU A 183 -1.64 4.22 20.24
C LEU A 183 -2.17 5.66 20.36
N SER A 184 -3.19 6.02 19.61
CA SER A 184 -3.82 7.34 19.69
C SER A 184 -4.56 7.55 21.00
N ASP A 185 -5.26 6.54 21.49
CA ASP A 185 -5.90 6.55 22.81
C ASP A 185 -4.86 6.73 23.93
N LEU A 186 -3.76 6.00 23.87
CA LEU A 186 -2.68 6.06 24.87
C LEU A 186 -1.98 7.43 24.95
N VAL A 187 -1.98 8.21 23.89
CA VAL A 187 -1.42 9.57 23.88
C VAL A 187 -2.48 10.67 23.96
N GLY A 188 -3.74 10.30 24.22
CA GLY A 188 -4.84 11.24 24.44
C GLY A 188 -5.33 11.95 23.16
N LEU A 189 -5.19 11.32 22.00
CA LEU A 189 -5.63 11.85 20.71
C LEU A 189 -6.79 11.06 20.08
N GLY A 190 -7.41 10.12 20.81
CA GLY A 190 -8.51 9.30 20.32
C GLY A 190 -9.75 10.09 19.89
N ASP A 191 -9.97 11.28 20.46
CA ASP A 191 -11.08 12.16 20.07
C ASP A 191 -10.82 12.92 18.75
N SER A 192 -9.54 13.11 18.37
CA SER A 192 -9.13 13.87 17.18
C SER A 192 -8.60 12.98 16.05
N THR A 193 -8.48 11.68 16.30
CA THR A 193 -8.03 10.71 15.27
C THR A 193 -8.94 9.48 15.28
N ARG A 194 -9.23 8.94 14.10
CA ARG A 194 -9.93 7.67 13.92
C ARG A 194 -9.30 6.90 12.78
N PHE A 195 -9.41 5.57 12.80
CA PHE A 195 -8.78 4.72 11.80
C PHE A 195 -9.78 3.72 11.24
N GLU A 196 -9.87 3.70 9.91
CA GLU A 196 -10.78 2.85 9.14
C GLU A 196 -9.96 1.85 8.31
N HIS A 197 -10.36 0.59 8.39
CA HIS A 197 -9.81 -0.44 7.52
C HIS A 197 -10.52 -0.41 6.17
N GLY A 198 -9.76 -0.24 5.08
CA GLY A 198 -10.34 -0.21 3.73
C GLY A 198 -9.31 -0.03 2.64
N SER A 199 -9.76 -0.27 1.41
CA SER A 199 -8.94 -0.08 0.21
C SER A 199 -8.91 1.39 -0.20
N ALA A 200 -7.73 1.87 -0.58
CA ALA A 200 -7.56 3.18 -1.21
C ALA A 200 -8.17 3.26 -2.63
N LEU A 201 -8.59 2.12 -3.19
CA LEU A 201 -9.28 2.03 -4.50
C LEU A 201 -10.81 1.98 -4.38
N ASP A 202 -11.33 1.90 -3.15
CA ASP A 202 -12.78 1.90 -2.85
C ASP A 202 -12.95 2.45 -1.42
N MET A 203 -12.75 3.76 -1.25
CA MET A 203 -12.73 4.41 0.05
C MET A 203 -14.14 4.49 0.65
N PRO A 204 -14.35 4.05 1.91
CA PRO A 204 -15.68 3.99 2.55
C PRO A 204 -16.18 5.35 3.04
N PHE A 205 -15.99 6.39 2.25
CA PHE A 205 -16.38 7.76 2.58
C PHE A 205 -17.27 8.35 1.49
N GLU A 206 -18.14 9.29 1.87
CA GLU A 206 -18.92 10.07 0.93
C GLU A 206 -18.03 11.00 0.10
N SER A 207 -18.57 11.53 -0.99
CA SER A 207 -17.88 12.53 -1.81
C SER A 207 -17.82 13.88 -1.09
N ASP A 208 -16.79 14.68 -1.40
CA ASP A 208 -16.67 16.07 -0.94
C ASP A 208 -16.68 16.21 0.61
N VAL A 209 -15.92 15.34 1.31
CA VAL A 209 -15.91 15.29 2.79
C VAL A 209 -14.65 15.93 3.37
N PHE A 210 -13.50 15.79 2.71
CA PHE A 210 -12.21 16.16 3.29
C PHE A 210 -11.66 17.46 2.71
N ASP A 211 -11.13 18.33 3.59
CA ASP A 211 -10.40 19.53 3.19
C ASP A 211 -9.02 19.19 2.64
N VAL A 212 -8.40 18.14 3.20
CA VAL A 212 -7.08 17.66 2.81
C VAL A 212 -7.08 16.15 2.71
N VAL A 213 -6.53 15.60 1.63
CA VAL A 213 -6.06 14.22 1.59
C VAL A 213 -4.55 14.22 1.72
N TRP A 214 -4.08 13.47 2.71
CA TRP A 214 -2.69 13.28 3.05
C TRP A 214 -2.25 11.86 2.68
N THR A 215 -1.03 11.68 2.17
CA THR A 215 -0.47 10.34 1.99
C THR A 215 1.05 10.38 2.02
N GLU A 216 1.67 9.45 2.74
CA GLU A 216 3.13 9.32 2.82
C GLU A 216 3.55 7.87 2.56
N HIS A 217 4.26 7.64 1.45
CA HIS A 217 4.76 6.33 1.05
C HIS A 217 3.67 5.24 0.93
N ALA A 218 2.57 5.54 0.22
CA ALA A 218 1.50 4.59 -0.03
C ALA A 218 1.38 4.22 -1.52
N GLN A 219 1.50 5.20 -2.44
CA GLN A 219 1.22 4.98 -3.86
C GLN A 219 2.10 3.89 -4.51
N MET A 220 3.33 3.67 -4.01
CA MET A 220 4.24 2.69 -4.59
C MET A 220 3.72 1.24 -4.50
N ASN A 221 2.77 0.94 -3.62
CA ASN A 221 2.09 -0.35 -3.52
C ASN A 221 0.83 -0.45 -4.39
N ILE A 222 0.34 0.66 -4.94
CA ILE A 222 -0.92 0.73 -5.68
C ILE A 222 -0.65 0.68 -7.18
N GLU A 223 -1.10 -0.39 -7.86
CA GLU A 223 -0.93 -0.54 -9.32
C GLU A 223 -1.84 0.40 -10.09
N ASP A 224 -3.13 0.45 -9.72
CA ASP A 224 -4.13 1.32 -10.36
C ASP A 224 -4.04 2.75 -9.83
N LYS A 225 -3.08 3.52 -10.37
CA LYS A 225 -2.94 4.93 -10.04
C LYS A 225 -4.19 5.73 -10.38
N ARG A 226 -4.86 5.39 -11.49
CA ARG A 226 -6.05 6.11 -11.92
C ARG A 226 -7.21 5.89 -10.95
N GLY A 227 -7.46 4.65 -10.54
CA GLY A 227 -8.45 4.33 -9.51
C GLY A 227 -8.14 5.05 -8.19
N PHE A 228 -6.89 5.00 -7.75
CA PHE A 228 -6.44 5.67 -6.51
C PHE A 228 -6.69 7.19 -6.53
N TYR A 229 -6.24 7.88 -7.56
CA TYR A 229 -6.43 9.33 -7.66
C TYR A 229 -7.87 9.74 -8.00
N SER A 230 -8.65 8.85 -8.62
CA SER A 230 -10.10 9.03 -8.77
C SER A 230 -10.82 9.05 -7.42
N GLU A 231 -10.49 8.13 -6.52
CA GLU A 231 -11.05 8.09 -5.18
C GLU A 231 -10.60 9.29 -4.34
N ILE A 232 -9.33 9.68 -4.41
CA ILE A 232 -8.83 10.91 -3.77
C ILE A 232 -9.63 12.13 -4.26
N THR A 233 -9.82 12.26 -5.56
CA THR A 233 -10.60 13.37 -6.16
C THR A 233 -12.05 13.34 -5.67
N ARG A 234 -12.66 12.15 -5.55
CA ARG A 234 -14.05 12.00 -5.13
C ARG A 234 -14.28 12.43 -3.67
N VAL A 235 -13.36 12.09 -2.79
CA VAL A 235 -13.53 12.37 -1.35
C VAL A 235 -13.08 13.78 -0.95
N LEU A 236 -12.25 14.44 -1.76
CA LEU A 236 -11.84 15.83 -1.55
C LEU A 236 -12.98 16.81 -1.84
N MET A 237 -13.12 17.82 -1.00
CA MET A 237 -13.96 18.98 -1.29
C MET A 237 -13.41 19.77 -2.49
N PRO A 238 -14.26 20.44 -3.28
CA PRO A 238 -13.80 21.42 -4.27
C PRO A 238 -12.91 22.47 -3.61
N GLY A 239 -11.72 22.71 -4.17
CA GLY A 239 -10.68 23.55 -3.54
C GLY A 239 -9.88 22.88 -2.43
N GLY A 240 -10.17 21.60 -2.15
CA GLY A 240 -9.40 20.79 -1.20
C GLY A 240 -8.00 20.46 -1.70
N LYS A 241 -7.12 20.07 -0.80
CA LYS A 241 -5.71 19.83 -1.10
C LYS A 241 -5.34 18.36 -1.04
N LEU A 242 -4.55 17.92 -2.00
CA LEU A 242 -3.79 16.67 -1.93
C LEU A 242 -2.35 17.01 -1.51
N ALA A 243 -1.90 16.49 -0.38
CA ALA A 243 -0.54 16.62 0.12
C ALA A 243 0.12 15.24 0.20
N PHE A 244 1.27 15.06 -0.44
CA PHE A 244 1.95 13.77 -0.41
C PHE A 244 3.47 13.87 -0.29
N HIS A 245 4.05 12.84 0.33
CA HIS A 245 5.48 12.54 0.35
C HIS A 245 5.66 11.12 -0.14
N ASP A 246 6.22 10.94 -1.34
CA ASP A 246 6.24 9.60 -1.93
C ASP A 246 7.49 9.32 -2.77
N ILE A 247 7.65 8.03 -3.13
CA ILE A 247 8.77 7.49 -3.89
C ILE A 247 8.34 7.27 -5.34
N PHE A 248 9.16 7.75 -6.25
CA PHE A 248 8.96 7.67 -7.69
C PHE A 248 10.05 6.84 -8.37
N GLN A 249 9.77 6.38 -9.58
CA GLN A 249 10.77 5.81 -10.45
C GLN A 249 11.81 6.89 -10.79
N GLY A 250 13.05 6.63 -10.45
CA GLY A 250 14.15 7.52 -10.80
C GLY A 250 14.62 7.36 -12.24
N PRO A 251 15.40 8.32 -12.77
CA PRO A 251 15.82 8.33 -14.18
C PRO A 251 16.94 7.36 -14.51
N GLN A 252 17.63 6.76 -13.52
CA GLN A 252 18.90 6.04 -13.74
C GLN A 252 18.78 4.51 -13.64
N GLY A 253 17.58 3.95 -13.57
CA GLY A 253 17.44 2.49 -13.51
C GLY A 253 16.25 2.01 -12.68
N VAL A 254 16.38 0.82 -12.10
CA VAL A 254 15.33 0.18 -11.32
C VAL A 254 15.79 -0.11 -9.90
N VAL A 255 14.84 -0.12 -8.98
CA VAL A 255 15.08 -0.40 -7.57
C VAL A 255 15.41 -1.88 -7.38
N SER A 256 16.41 -2.18 -6.54
CA SER A 256 16.76 -3.55 -6.14
C SER A 256 15.96 -3.96 -4.90
N PHE A 257 15.44 -5.17 -4.89
CA PHE A 257 14.65 -5.72 -3.78
C PHE A 257 15.51 -6.57 -2.81
N PRO A 258 15.06 -6.74 -1.53
CA PRO A 258 13.85 -6.16 -0.95
C PRO A 258 13.99 -4.66 -0.64
N VAL A 259 12.85 -3.94 -0.64
CA VAL A 259 12.72 -2.56 -0.18
C VAL A 259 11.66 -2.49 0.93
N PRO A 260 11.54 -1.39 1.70
CA PRO A 260 10.59 -1.31 2.81
C PRO A 260 9.14 -1.70 2.44
N TRP A 261 8.68 -1.33 1.26
CA TRP A 261 7.30 -1.59 0.80
C TRP A 261 7.12 -2.88 0.00
N ALA A 262 8.20 -3.58 -0.38
CA ALA A 262 8.09 -4.75 -1.25
C ALA A 262 9.26 -5.72 -1.08
N GLY A 263 8.95 -7.00 -0.94
CA GLY A 263 9.94 -8.08 -1.01
C GLY A 263 10.42 -8.36 -2.43
N GLY A 264 9.66 -7.94 -3.46
CA GLY A 264 9.94 -8.13 -4.87
C GLY A 264 9.10 -7.24 -5.77
N GLN A 265 9.36 -7.29 -7.07
CA GLN A 265 8.72 -6.44 -8.08
C GLN A 265 7.18 -6.54 -8.12
N SER A 266 6.60 -7.67 -7.71
CA SER A 266 5.14 -7.88 -7.79
C SER A 266 4.32 -6.98 -6.88
N LEU A 267 4.93 -6.32 -5.90
CA LEU A 267 4.31 -5.39 -4.96
C LEU A 267 4.82 -3.95 -5.11
N SER A 268 5.59 -3.66 -6.17
CA SER A 268 6.20 -2.34 -6.38
C SER A 268 5.80 -1.76 -7.73
N PHE A 269 5.07 -0.65 -7.69
CA PHE A 269 4.45 0.02 -8.84
C PHE A 269 4.85 1.50 -8.89
N LEU A 270 6.15 1.76 -8.90
CA LEU A 270 6.67 3.12 -9.02
C LEU A 270 6.26 3.73 -10.36
N THR A 271 5.87 4.99 -10.34
CA THR A 271 5.56 5.80 -11.54
C THR A 271 6.59 6.91 -11.68
N SER A 272 6.76 7.45 -12.87
CA SER A 272 7.57 8.66 -13.06
C SER A 272 6.83 9.91 -12.56
N GLU A 273 7.59 10.95 -12.20
CA GLU A 273 7.02 12.25 -11.80
C GLU A 273 6.15 12.84 -12.92
N ALA A 274 6.62 12.76 -14.18
CA ALA A 274 5.91 13.32 -15.33
C ALA A 274 4.57 12.60 -15.58
N ASP A 275 4.54 11.26 -15.46
CA ASP A 275 3.31 10.49 -15.65
C ASP A 275 2.30 10.81 -14.54
N LEU A 276 2.77 10.95 -13.28
CA LEU A 276 1.88 11.31 -12.18
C LEU A 276 1.35 12.73 -12.32
N GLN A 277 2.19 13.71 -12.64
CA GLN A 277 1.74 15.09 -12.85
C GLN A 277 0.72 15.20 -13.98
N SER A 278 0.94 14.46 -15.08
CA SER A 278 -0.02 14.39 -16.18
C SER A 278 -1.36 13.81 -15.72
N LEU A 279 -1.32 12.71 -14.99
CA LEU A 279 -2.52 12.05 -14.47
C LEU A 279 -3.30 12.97 -13.52
N LEU A 280 -2.63 13.62 -12.59
CA LEU A 280 -3.26 14.56 -11.64
C LEU A 280 -3.86 15.78 -12.35
N GLY A 281 -3.19 16.27 -13.40
CA GLY A 281 -3.76 17.31 -14.27
C GLY A 281 -5.06 16.91 -14.95
N GLU A 282 -5.21 15.64 -15.36
CA GLU A 282 -6.46 15.13 -15.93
C GLU A 282 -7.61 15.11 -14.89
N PHE A 283 -7.31 14.95 -13.62
CA PHE A 283 -8.27 15.03 -12.51
C PHE A 283 -8.55 16.46 -12.03
N GLY A 284 -7.92 17.46 -12.62
CA GLY A 284 -8.16 18.88 -12.29
C GLY A 284 -7.31 19.39 -11.13
N PHE A 285 -6.24 18.71 -10.79
CA PHE A 285 -5.30 19.20 -9.76
C PHE A 285 -4.34 20.24 -10.33
N ASN A 286 -4.20 21.37 -9.64
CA ASN A 286 -3.16 22.39 -9.85
C ASN A 286 -2.02 22.21 -8.86
N VAL A 287 -0.79 22.30 -9.32
CA VAL A 287 0.40 22.21 -8.47
C VAL A 287 0.55 23.50 -7.65
N LEU A 288 0.47 23.41 -6.32
CA LEU A 288 0.83 24.49 -5.40
C LEU A 288 2.31 24.43 -5.03
N ALA A 289 2.82 23.22 -4.80
CA ALA A 289 4.23 22.96 -4.55
C ALA A 289 4.62 21.58 -5.08
N TRP A 290 5.81 21.48 -5.66
CA TRP A 290 6.43 20.22 -6.07
C TRP A 290 7.91 20.30 -5.75
N LYS A 291 8.35 19.57 -4.74
CA LYS A 291 9.71 19.65 -4.20
C LYS A 291 10.41 18.32 -4.29
N ASP A 292 11.46 18.25 -5.08
CA ASP A 292 12.39 17.13 -5.07
C ASP A 292 13.23 17.17 -3.78
N VAL A 293 13.11 16.13 -2.96
CA VAL A 293 13.84 15.92 -1.73
C VAL A 293 14.75 14.70 -1.79
N THR A 294 15.08 14.24 -2.99
CA THR A 294 15.91 13.05 -3.25
C THR A 294 17.30 13.21 -2.62
N GLU A 295 17.96 14.36 -2.79
CA GLU A 295 19.27 14.61 -2.18
C GLU A 295 19.22 14.59 -0.65
N ALA A 296 18.20 15.24 -0.05
CA ALA A 296 18.02 15.23 1.40
C ALA A 296 17.73 13.82 1.93
N SER A 297 17.01 13.00 1.14
CA SER A 297 16.72 11.60 1.44
C SER A 297 17.97 10.71 1.31
N ALA A 298 18.79 10.93 0.29
CA ALA A 298 20.08 10.24 0.15
C ALA A 298 20.98 10.51 1.37
N LYS A 299 21.08 11.78 1.77
CA LYS A 299 21.85 12.18 2.95
C LYS A 299 21.30 11.59 4.26
N PHE A 300 19.98 11.45 4.38
CA PHE A 300 19.38 10.74 5.51
C PHE A 300 19.89 9.30 5.60
N PHE A 301 19.89 8.55 4.49
CA PHE A 301 20.39 7.17 4.47
C PHE A 301 21.90 7.08 4.73
N GLU A 302 22.69 7.98 4.11
CA GLU A 302 24.14 8.07 4.35
C GLU A 302 24.48 8.20 5.84
N ASN A 303 23.71 9.02 6.58
CA ASN A 303 23.91 9.21 8.00
C ASN A 303 23.31 8.08 8.85
N ARG A 304 22.16 7.54 8.46
CA ARG A 304 21.39 6.59 9.28
C ARG A 304 21.92 5.17 9.20
N ILE A 305 22.25 4.67 8.00
CA ILE A 305 22.68 3.27 7.80
C ILE A 305 23.89 2.93 8.64
N PRO A 306 25.00 3.71 8.68
CA PRO A 306 26.16 3.38 9.51
C PRO A 306 25.86 3.36 11.01
N VAL A 307 24.87 4.12 11.48
CA VAL A 307 24.45 4.09 12.89
C VAL A 307 23.72 2.80 13.19
N MET A 308 22.78 2.39 12.30
CA MET A 308 22.01 1.16 12.44
C MET A 308 22.90 -0.09 12.37
N GLU A 309 23.97 -0.07 11.60
CA GLU A 309 24.93 -1.19 11.50
C GLU A 309 25.77 -1.38 12.76
N ARG A 310 26.07 -0.30 13.46
CA ARG A 310 26.95 -0.31 14.64
C ARG A 310 26.23 -0.51 15.96
N ARG A 311 24.91 -0.35 15.98
CA ARG A 311 24.10 -0.44 17.21
C ARG A 311 22.97 -1.44 17.04
N ALA A 312 22.72 -2.24 18.05
CA ALA A 312 21.49 -2.99 18.14
C ALA A 312 20.30 -2.01 18.12
N PRO A 313 19.17 -2.36 17.49
CA PRO A 313 17.97 -1.55 17.56
C PRO A 313 17.53 -1.37 19.02
N PRO A 314 17.02 -0.20 19.41
CA PRO A 314 16.33 -0.06 20.68
C PRO A 314 15.09 -0.97 20.70
N PRO A 315 14.52 -1.27 21.88
CA PRO A 315 13.31 -2.10 21.97
C PRO A 315 12.19 -1.60 21.08
N LEU A 316 11.88 -0.31 21.09
CA LEU A 316 10.93 0.32 20.20
C LEU A 316 11.64 0.86 18.95
N ASP A 317 11.46 0.22 17.81
CA ASP A 317 12.14 0.53 16.55
C ASP A 317 11.31 -0.01 15.37
N LEU A 318 11.50 0.57 14.19
CA LEU A 318 10.88 0.10 12.94
C LEU A 318 11.18 -1.39 12.61
N ALA A 319 12.11 -2.05 13.32
CA ALA A 319 12.29 -3.49 13.19
C ALA A 319 11.04 -4.29 13.54
N LEU A 320 10.18 -3.78 14.43
CA LEU A 320 8.90 -4.39 14.79
C LEU A 320 7.93 -4.44 13.61
N VAL A 321 8.04 -3.49 12.68
CA VAL A 321 7.18 -3.37 11.49
C VAL A 321 7.83 -3.98 10.25
N MET A 322 9.15 -3.80 10.07
CA MET A 322 9.86 -4.18 8.85
C MET A 322 10.36 -5.63 8.85
N GLY A 323 10.44 -6.27 10.02
CA GLY A 323 10.96 -7.61 10.16
C GLY A 323 12.50 -7.72 10.09
N ALA A 324 12.99 -8.97 10.06
CA ALA A 324 14.42 -9.30 10.19
C ALA A 324 15.29 -8.79 9.03
N ASP A 325 14.72 -8.57 7.85
CA ASP A 325 15.43 -8.10 6.65
C ASP A 325 15.51 -6.56 6.55
N ARG A 326 15.10 -5.83 7.60
CA ARG A 326 15.11 -4.37 7.70
C ARG A 326 16.39 -3.74 7.15
N MET A 327 17.56 -4.24 7.54
CA MET A 327 18.84 -3.68 7.10
C MET A 327 19.05 -3.79 5.59
N SER A 328 18.63 -4.90 4.98
CA SER A 328 18.70 -5.08 3.52
C SER A 328 17.76 -4.11 2.83
N LYS A 329 16.54 -3.96 3.34
CA LYS A 329 15.53 -3.00 2.84
C LYS A 329 16.05 -1.57 2.89
N PHE A 330 16.65 -1.14 4.01
CA PHE A 330 17.23 0.19 4.15
C PHE A 330 18.42 0.44 3.21
N ARG A 331 19.33 -0.53 3.08
CA ARG A 331 20.48 -0.42 2.17
C ARG A 331 20.03 -0.32 0.71
N ASN A 332 19.11 -1.16 0.29
CA ASN A 332 18.62 -1.18 -1.08
C ASN A 332 17.91 0.13 -1.44
N LEU A 333 17.07 0.64 -0.54
CA LEU A 333 16.41 1.92 -0.74
C LEU A 333 17.40 3.09 -0.72
N GLY A 334 18.31 3.13 0.26
CA GLY A 334 19.36 4.15 0.32
C GLY A 334 20.24 4.16 -0.95
N HIS A 335 20.60 2.99 -1.45
CA HIS A 335 21.32 2.85 -2.72
C HIS A 335 20.49 3.33 -3.91
N ALA A 336 19.21 2.97 -3.97
CA ALA A 336 18.32 3.38 -5.05
C ALA A 336 18.17 4.91 -5.12
N VAL A 337 17.98 5.57 -3.97
CA VAL A 337 17.87 7.03 -3.88
C VAL A 337 19.22 7.71 -4.23
N ALA A 338 20.33 7.21 -3.70
CA ALA A 338 21.65 7.79 -3.95
C ALA A 338 22.12 7.68 -5.41
N ASN A 339 21.66 6.66 -6.14
CA ASN A 339 22.05 6.41 -7.53
C ASN A 339 20.98 6.80 -8.57
N GLY A 340 19.93 7.49 -8.14
CA GLY A 340 18.87 7.96 -9.04
C GLY A 340 17.99 6.84 -9.63
N HIS A 341 17.93 5.68 -8.97
CA HIS A 341 16.97 4.60 -9.30
C HIS A 341 15.58 4.91 -8.71
N ALA A 342 15.54 5.71 -7.64
CA ALA A 342 14.33 6.24 -7.04
C ALA A 342 14.48 7.74 -6.79
N ALA A 343 13.42 8.50 -7.00
CA ALA A 343 13.29 9.89 -6.59
C ALA A 343 12.30 9.99 -5.41
N VAL A 344 12.43 11.04 -4.61
CA VAL A 344 11.57 11.29 -3.45
C VAL A 344 11.02 12.71 -3.54
N ILE A 345 9.69 12.82 -3.54
CA ILE A 345 8.99 14.07 -3.79
C ILE A 345 8.07 14.42 -2.63
N LEU A 346 8.09 15.69 -2.23
CA LEU A 346 7.03 16.33 -1.44
C LEU A 346 6.20 17.19 -2.38
N ALA A 347 4.89 17.04 -2.38
CA ALA A 347 4.03 17.86 -3.20
C ALA A 347 2.73 18.24 -2.50
N VAL A 348 2.22 19.41 -2.84
CA VAL A 348 0.89 19.89 -2.48
C VAL A 348 0.20 20.37 -3.74
N MET A 349 -0.99 19.86 -3.95
CA MET A 349 -1.82 20.18 -5.10
C MET A 349 -3.21 20.59 -4.62
N GLU A 350 -3.90 21.42 -5.39
CA GLU A 350 -5.26 21.87 -5.10
C GLU A 350 -6.21 21.36 -6.18
N LEU A 351 -7.30 20.76 -5.75
CA LEU A 351 -8.37 20.36 -6.66
C LEU A 351 -9.15 21.60 -7.11
N THR A 352 -9.17 21.86 -8.40
CA THR A 352 -9.98 22.96 -8.95
C THR A 352 -11.46 22.66 -8.81
N ALA A 353 -12.24 23.71 -8.49
CA ALA A 353 -13.70 23.63 -8.36
C ALA A 353 -14.41 23.36 -9.70
#